data_09a325f8d0b5ed3261cbe27c7304706d
#
_entry.id   09a325f8d0b5ed3261cbe27c7304706d
#
_cell.length_a   1.000
_cell.length_b   1.000
_cell.length_c   1.000
_cell.angle_alpha   90.00
_cell.angle_beta   90.00
_cell.angle_gamma   90.00
#
_symmetry.space_group_name_H-M   'P 1'
#
loop_
_entity.id
_entity.type
_entity.pdbx_description
1 polymer ?
#
loop_
_entity_poly.entity_id
_entity_poly.type
_entity_poly.pdbx_seq_one_letter_code
_entity_poly.pdbx_strand_id
1 'polypeptide(L)'
;IPTYKGNYTETMTAAIAAFRAKEHPHLVQVFEVGTATMMAAKGAVYPVEEMMKDAGEPFDGSAYLPAVVSYYQTSDGELLSMPFNSSTPVLWYNADALKAAGASVPTTWDEVEAAAKALVANGMDCGYSFGWQSWVMIENFSAWHDIQMGTKENGFTGFDTEFTFNNDQVANRLQAIADSQKDKLFKYGGRRGDSLPMFTNGECGMWMNSSAYYGSIVKQAEFEFGQTMLPLDTSLASAPQNSIIGGATLWALQGHEADEYKGLSKFLTFLSSSDVQAWWHQETGYVPITSAAGDLSESQGFYKENPGTDTATKQLSLNTPTANSRGLRFGNFVQIRDVINEELEALWAGNKSAKAALDAAVDRGNKLLRKFERSAK
;
A
#
# COMPACT_ATOMS: atom_id res chain seq x y z
N ILE A 1 1.50 20.76 16.83
CA ILE A 1 2.88 20.26 16.93
C ILE A 1 2.88 18.79 16.52
N PRO A 2 3.62 18.38 15.48
CA PRO A 2 3.67 16.99 15.08
C PRO A 2 4.41 16.14 16.13
N THR A 3 3.88 14.92 16.37
CA THR A 3 4.49 13.97 17.28
C THR A 3 4.63 12.63 16.56
N TYR A 4 5.86 12.14 16.47
CA TYR A 4 6.16 10.84 15.89
C TYR A 4 6.06 9.72 16.94
N LYS A 5 5.40 8.61 16.59
CA LYS A 5 5.15 7.48 17.49
C LYS A 5 5.80 6.17 17.01
N GLY A 6 6.84 6.25 16.18
CA GLY A 6 7.57 5.09 15.69
C GLY A 6 7.11 4.61 14.31
N ASN A 7 5.91 4.07 14.19
CA ASN A 7 5.34 3.59 12.93
C ASN A 7 3.81 3.73 12.91
N TYR A 8 3.17 3.35 11.82
CA TYR A 8 1.71 3.45 11.66
C TYR A 8 0.92 2.70 12.75
N THR A 9 1.32 1.48 13.09
CA THR A 9 0.65 0.66 14.12
C THR A 9 0.75 1.31 15.50
N GLU A 10 1.94 1.79 15.87
CA GLU A 10 2.19 2.48 17.13
C GLU A 10 1.46 3.83 17.19
N THR A 11 1.43 4.58 16.07
CA THR A 11 0.69 5.84 15.96
C THR A 11 -0.81 5.62 16.20
N MET A 12 -1.41 4.63 15.53
CA MET A 12 -2.82 4.31 15.71
C MET A 12 -3.14 3.83 17.12
N THR A 13 -2.29 2.98 17.71
CA THR A 13 -2.45 2.48 19.08
C THR A 13 -2.38 3.64 20.09
N ALA A 14 -1.41 4.54 19.93
CA ALA A 14 -1.27 5.73 20.78
C ALA A 14 -2.49 6.68 20.65
N ALA A 15 -2.99 6.87 19.43
CA ALA A 15 -4.17 7.71 19.19
C ALA A 15 -5.43 7.13 19.85
N ILE A 16 -5.67 5.82 19.77
CA ILE A 16 -6.79 5.14 20.43
C ILE A 16 -6.68 5.29 21.97
N ALA A 17 -5.48 5.13 22.54
CA ALA A 17 -5.27 5.29 23.96
C ALA A 17 -5.52 6.74 24.42
N ALA A 18 -5.00 7.72 23.67
CA ALA A 18 -5.20 9.14 23.94
C ALA A 18 -6.68 9.56 23.83
N PHE A 19 -7.41 9.01 22.83
CA PHE A 19 -8.84 9.29 22.69
C PHE A 19 -9.63 8.78 23.92
N ARG A 20 -9.33 7.58 24.40
CA ARG A 20 -9.96 7.04 25.62
C ARG A 20 -9.64 7.87 26.86
N ALA A 21 -8.45 8.45 26.93
CA ALA A 21 -8.02 9.34 28.01
C ALA A 21 -8.54 10.77 27.87
N LYS A 22 -9.20 11.12 26.77
CA LYS A 22 -9.63 12.49 26.38
C LYS A 22 -8.44 13.48 26.25
N GLU A 23 -7.30 12.98 25.78
CA GLU A 23 -6.06 13.71 25.54
C GLU A 23 -5.58 13.52 24.09
N HIS A 24 -6.53 13.27 23.18
CA HIS A 24 -6.26 12.96 21.77
C HIS A 24 -5.84 14.20 20.99
N PRO A 25 -5.02 14.01 19.93
CA PRO A 25 -4.66 15.10 19.02
C PRO A 25 -5.83 15.51 18.14
N HIS A 26 -5.73 16.70 17.52
CA HIS A 26 -6.70 17.16 16.52
C HIS A 26 -6.68 16.31 15.24
N LEU A 27 -5.50 15.82 14.88
CA LEU A 27 -5.24 15.11 13.63
C LEU A 27 -4.39 13.87 13.92
N VAL A 28 -4.78 12.76 13.31
CA VAL A 28 -4.00 11.51 13.36
C VAL A 28 -3.77 10.94 11.97
N GLN A 29 -2.55 10.56 11.69
CA GLN A 29 -2.20 9.83 10.46
C GLN A 29 -2.49 8.34 10.68
N VAL A 30 -3.41 7.79 9.89
CA VAL A 30 -3.77 6.37 9.95
C VAL A 30 -3.55 5.74 8.58
N PHE A 31 -2.84 4.62 8.55
CA PHE A 31 -2.61 3.89 7.30
C PHE A 31 -3.89 3.16 6.84
N GLU A 32 -3.92 2.77 5.57
CA GLU A 32 -5.12 2.31 4.87
C GLU A 32 -5.84 1.16 5.56
N VAL A 33 -5.13 0.22 6.16
CA VAL A 33 -5.74 -0.92 6.89
C VAL A 33 -6.42 -0.53 8.20
N GLY A 34 -6.21 0.68 8.68
CA GLY A 34 -6.90 1.24 9.84
C GLY A 34 -8.29 1.81 9.51
N THR A 35 -8.62 1.98 8.23
CA THR A 35 -9.83 2.68 7.76
C THR A 35 -11.12 2.12 8.37
N ALA A 36 -11.34 0.81 8.31
CA ALA A 36 -12.56 0.20 8.90
C ALA A 36 -12.67 0.44 10.42
N THR A 37 -11.54 0.45 11.12
CA THR A 37 -11.51 0.74 12.56
C THR A 37 -11.88 2.20 12.85
N MET A 38 -11.37 3.14 12.04
CA MET A 38 -11.73 4.55 12.17
C MET A 38 -13.20 4.79 11.84
N MET A 39 -13.72 4.17 10.78
CA MET A 39 -15.14 4.26 10.40
C MET A 39 -16.08 3.70 11.49
N ALA A 40 -15.67 2.67 12.21
CA ALA A 40 -16.43 2.08 13.31
C ALA A 40 -16.33 2.88 14.63
N ALA A 41 -15.40 3.84 14.73
CA ALA A 41 -15.20 4.67 15.93
C ALA A 41 -16.23 5.79 16.02
N LYS A 42 -17.49 5.42 16.36
CA LYS A 42 -18.63 6.35 16.44
C LYS A 42 -18.33 7.55 17.33
N GLY A 43 -18.54 8.77 16.79
CA GLY A 43 -18.35 10.03 17.51
C GLY A 43 -16.86 10.41 17.75
N ALA A 44 -15.90 9.67 17.21
CA ALA A 44 -14.49 10.00 17.35
C ALA A 44 -13.95 10.81 16.16
N VAL A 45 -14.48 10.55 14.96
CA VAL A 45 -14.03 11.16 13.72
C VAL A 45 -14.90 12.37 13.39
N TYR A 46 -14.25 13.46 13.01
CA TYR A 46 -14.89 14.58 12.33
C TYR A 46 -14.68 14.37 10.83
N PRO A 47 -15.73 14.05 10.03
CA PRO A 47 -15.58 13.89 8.59
C PRO A 47 -14.88 15.10 7.98
N VAL A 48 -13.84 14.88 7.21
CA VAL A 48 -13.01 16.00 6.72
C VAL A 48 -13.80 16.92 5.80
N GLU A 49 -14.71 16.38 4.99
CA GLU A 49 -15.55 17.17 4.10
C GLU A 49 -16.48 18.11 4.89
N GLU A 50 -17.10 17.60 5.97
CA GLU A 50 -17.91 18.39 6.88
C GLU A 50 -17.09 19.45 7.60
N MET A 51 -15.94 19.08 8.17
CA MET A 51 -15.03 19.99 8.87
C MET A 51 -14.54 21.15 7.98
N MET A 52 -14.14 20.86 6.73
CA MET A 52 -13.71 21.88 5.78
C MET A 52 -14.84 22.85 5.45
N LYS A 53 -16.05 22.33 5.23
CA LYS A 53 -17.25 23.15 4.98
C LYS A 53 -17.59 24.04 6.17
N ASP A 54 -17.60 23.51 7.39
CA ASP A 54 -17.90 24.25 8.60
C ASP A 54 -16.87 25.34 8.91
N ALA A 55 -15.61 25.09 8.55
CA ALA A 55 -14.53 26.08 8.65
C ALA A 55 -14.59 27.17 7.56
N GLY A 56 -15.41 26.99 6.51
CA GLY A 56 -15.48 27.90 5.36
C GLY A 56 -14.27 27.80 4.43
N GLU A 57 -13.51 26.69 4.50
CA GLU A 57 -12.38 26.43 3.61
C GLU A 57 -12.84 25.76 2.31
N PRO A 58 -12.25 26.11 1.16
CA PRO A 58 -12.59 25.47 -0.10
C PRO A 58 -12.20 23.99 -0.07
N PHE A 59 -13.14 23.12 -0.46
CA PHE A 59 -12.90 21.69 -0.58
C PHE A 59 -13.67 21.13 -1.77
N ASP A 60 -12.95 20.41 -2.62
CA ASP A 60 -13.52 19.67 -3.76
C ASP A 60 -12.97 18.23 -3.76
N GLY A 61 -13.79 17.30 -3.27
CA GLY A 61 -13.44 15.86 -3.24
C GLY A 61 -13.21 15.26 -4.65
N SER A 62 -13.77 15.87 -5.70
CA SER A 62 -13.61 15.39 -7.08
C SER A 62 -12.24 15.72 -7.68
N ALA A 63 -11.47 16.63 -7.07
CA ALA A 63 -10.11 16.95 -7.51
C ALA A 63 -9.10 15.84 -7.17
N TYR A 64 -9.45 14.94 -6.25
CA TYR A 64 -8.57 13.86 -5.83
C TYR A 64 -8.70 12.63 -6.72
N LEU A 65 -7.62 11.83 -6.77
CA LEU A 65 -7.62 10.59 -7.56
C LEU A 65 -8.71 9.63 -7.07
N PRO A 66 -9.60 9.11 -7.94
CA PRO A 66 -10.69 8.22 -7.54
C PRO A 66 -10.21 6.97 -6.78
N ALA A 67 -9.08 6.38 -7.17
CA ALA A 67 -8.50 5.22 -6.49
C ALA A 67 -8.07 5.51 -5.04
N VAL A 68 -7.84 6.79 -4.69
CA VAL A 68 -7.48 7.22 -3.34
C VAL A 68 -8.73 7.55 -2.54
N VAL A 69 -9.61 8.42 -3.06
CA VAL A 69 -10.78 8.88 -2.29
C VAL A 69 -11.79 7.77 -2.06
N SER A 70 -12.03 6.88 -3.04
CA SER A 70 -12.99 5.77 -2.90
C SER A 70 -12.65 4.85 -1.73
N TYR A 71 -11.40 4.80 -1.31
CA TYR A 71 -10.96 4.01 -0.17
C TYR A 71 -11.44 4.62 1.16
N TYR A 72 -11.58 5.95 1.25
CA TYR A 72 -11.85 6.70 2.49
C TYR A 72 -13.24 7.33 2.55
N GLN A 73 -14.07 7.11 1.53
CA GLN A 73 -15.45 7.59 1.49
C GLN A 73 -16.44 6.62 2.14
N THR A 74 -17.53 7.15 2.69
CA THR A 74 -18.71 6.36 3.05
C THR A 74 -19.37 5.75 1.82
N SER A 75 -20.40 4.92 2.01
CA SER A 75 -21.25 4.42 0.91
C SER A 75 -21.98 5.53 0.16
N ASP A 76 -22.23 6.64 0.81
CA ASP A 76 -22.95 7.79 0.27
C ASP A 76 -21.99 8.81 -0.39
N GLY A 77 -20.67 8.50 -0.39
CA GLY A 77 -19.66 9.31 -1.05
C GLY A 77 -19.02 10.41 -0.20
N GLU A 78 -19.39 10.54 1.09
CA GLU A 78 -18.79 11.52 2.01
C GLU A 78 -17.34 11.14 2.32
N LEU A 79 -16.39 12.06 2.16
CA LEU A 79 -14.99 11.83 2.46
C LEU A 79 -14.69 12.04 3.96
N LEU A 80 -14.25 10.98 4.63
CA LEU A 80 -14.06 10.96 6.08
C LEU A 80 -12.70 11.46 6.53
N SER A 81 -11.68 11.33 5.70
CA SER A 81 -10.30 11.73 6.03
C SER A 81 -9.62 12.38 4.84
N MET A 82 -8.65 13.25 5.10
CA MET A 82 -7.90 13.95 4.05
C MET A 82 -6.84 13.03 3.45
N PRO A 83 -6.91 12.68 2.16
CA PRO A 83 -5.83 11.99 1.47
C PRO A 83 -4.50 12.73 1.65
N PHE A 84 -3.42 12.01 1.88
CA PHE A 84 -2.11 12.63 2.10
C PHE A 84 -0.98 11.86 1.41
N ASN A 85 -0.53 10.76 1.97
CA ASN A 85 0.61 10.02 1.47
C ASN A 85 0.17 8.63 0.98
N SER A 86 -0.36 8.59 -0.22
CA SER A 86 -0.77 7.35 -0.88
C SER A 86 0.33 6.81 -1.80
N SER A 87 0.48 5.52 -1.83
CA SER A 87 1.42 4.80 -2.69
C SER A 87 0.78 3.52 -3.21
N THR A 88 1.47 2.82 -4.10
CA THR A 88 1.14 1.45 -4.48
C THR A 88 2.45 0.66 -4.66
N PRO A 89 2.46 -0.67 -4.53
CA PRO A 89 3.69 -1.42 -4.78
C PRO A 89 4.03 -1.39 -6.26
N VAL A 90 5.31 -1.26 -6.55
CA VAL A 90 5.88 -1.33 -7.89
C VAL A 90 7.05 -2.32 -7.90
N LEU A 91 7.50 -2.73 -9.07
CA LEU A 91 8.73 -3.48 -9.23
C LEU A 91 9.90 -2.53 -9.51
N TRP A 92 10.79 -2.37 -8.53
CA TRP A 92 12.07 -1.69 -8.65
C TRP A 92 13.10 -2.63 -9.27
N TYR A 93 13.98 -2.12 -10.13
CA TYR A 93 15.05 -2.92 -10.75
C TYR A 93 16.35 -2.14 -10.86
N ASN A 94 17.46 -2.86 -10.70
CA ASN A 94 18.79 -2.38 -10.99
C ASN A 94 19.03 -2.49 -12.50
N ALA A 95 19.02 -1.35 -13.21
CA ALA A 95 19.13 -1.30 -14.66
C ALA A 95 20.50 -1.76 -15.14
N ASP A 96 21.58 -1.40 -14.40
CA ASP A 96 22.93 -1.81 -14.74
C ASP A 96 23.11 -3.33 -14.59
N ALA A 97 22.56 -3.92 -13.52
CA ALA A 97 22.62 -5.36 -13.28
C ALA A 97 21.83 -6.16 -14.32
N LEU A 98 20.60 -5.72 -14.66
CA LEU A 98 19.81 -6.36 -15.72
C LEU A 98 20.55 -6.30 -17.06
N LYS A 99 21.10 -5.15 -17.42
CA LYS A 99 21.87 -4.96 -18.66
C LYS A 99 23.11 -5.86 -18.69
N ALA A 100 23.88 -5.93 -17.59
CA ALA A 100 25.06 -6.77 -17.47
C ALA A 100 24.72 -8.26 -17.58
N ALA A 101 23.56 -8.68 -17.06
CA ALA A 101 23.05 -10.05 -17.16
C ALA A 101 22.37 -10.37 -18.52
N GLY A 102 22.24 -9.38 -19.43
CA GLY A 102 21.53 -9.55 -20.69
C GLY A 102 20.02 -9.78 -20.53
N ALA A 103 19.43 -9.33 -19.41
CA ALA A 103 18.03 -9.48 -19.09
C ALA A 103 17.25 -8.19 -19.39
N SER A 104 16.00 -8.34 -19.79
CA SER A 104 15.07 -7.22 -19.97
C SER A 104 14.33 -6.92 -18.66
N VAL A 105 13.76 -5.72 -18.56
CA VAL A 105 12.84 -5.35 -17.46
C VAL A 105 11.59 -6.24 -17.54
N PRO A 106 11.28 -7.02 -16.49
CA PRO A 106 10.18 -7.97 -16.55
C PRO A 106 8.81 -7.29 -16.36
N THR A 107 7.79 -7.84 -17.01
CA THR A 107 6.38 -7.46 -16.92
C THR A 107 5.48 -8.61 -16.45
N THR A 108 5.98 -9.82 -16.51
CA THR A 108 5.29 -11.04 -16.07
C THR A 108 6.11 -11.79 -15.02
N TRP A 109 5.46 -12.68 -14.28
CA TRP A 109 6.16 -13.50 -13.28
C TRP A 109 7.15 -14.47 -13.92
N ASP A 110 6.88 -15.00 -15.12
CA ASP A 110 7.82 -15.83 -15.86
C ASP A 110 9.07 -15.05 -16.26
N GLU A 111 8.89 -13.77 -16.65
CA GLU A 111 10.01 -12.87 -16.96
C GLU A 111 10.77 -12.46 -15.69
N VAL A 112 10.11 -12.28 -14.54
CA VAL A 112 10.78 -12.06 -13.24
C VAL A 112 11.69 -13.25 -12.91
N GLU A 113 11.18 -14.47 -13.08
CA GLU A 113 11.97 -15.67 -12.82
C GLU A 113 13.16 -15.79 -13.79
N ALA A 114 12.95 -15.50 -15.08
CA ALA A 114 14.02 -15.52 -16.09
C ALA A 114 15.09 -14.46 -15.80
N ALA A 115 14.69 -13.23 -15.46
CA ALA A 115 15.59 -12.16 -15.08
C ALA A 115 16.35 -12.49 -13.79
N ALA A 116 15.68 -13.05 -12.79
CA ALA A 116 16.30 -13.49 -11.55
C ALA A 116 17.38 -14.56 -11.78
N LYS A 117 17.11 -15.55 -12.65
CA LYS A 117 18.09 -16.58 -13.05
C LYS A 117 19.31 -15.93 -13.72
N ALA A 118 19.10 -14.99 -14.63
CA ALA A 118 20.19 -14.30 -15.32
C ALA A 118 21.03 -13.46 -14.35
N LEU A 119 20.39 -12.73 -13.42
CA LEU A 119 21.07 -11.93 -12.39
C LEU A 119 21.93 -12.80 -11.47
N VAL A 120 21.40 -13.92 -10.98
CA VAL A 120 22.15 -14.87 -10.13
C VAL A 120 23.28 -15.51 -10.91
N ALA A 121 23.05 -15.92 -12.15
CA ALA A 121 24.10 -16.47 -13.02
C ALA A 121 25.23 -15.45 -13.32
N ASN A 122 24.90 -14.15 -13.32
CA ASN A 122 25.86 -13.05 -13.48
C ASN A 122 26.52 -12.61 -12.15
N GLY A 123 26.31 -13.35 -11.06
CA GLY A 123 27.02 -13.18 -9.79
C GLY A 123 26.29 -12.39 -8.70
N MET A 124 25.01 -12.05 -8.88
CA MET A 124 24.24 -11.45 -7.79
C MET A 124 23.86 -12.49 -6.72
N ASP A 125 23.78 -12.06 -5.47
CA ASP A 125 23.44 -12.93 -4.34
C ASP A 125 21.98 -13.35 -4.32
N CYS A 126 21.08 -12.53 -4.90
CA CYS A 126 19.70 -12.92 -5.15
C CYS A 126 19.11 -12.19 -6.37
N GLY A 127 18.10 -12.79 -6.99
CA GLY A 127 17.39 -12.21 -8.12
C GLY A 127 16.45 -11.08 -7.68
N TYR A 128 15.58 -11.37 -6.70
CA TYR A 128 14.64 -10.39 -6.18
C TYR A 128 14.30 -10.58 -4.70
N SER A 129 13.81 -9.52 -4.09
CA SER A 129 13.19 -9.50 -2.78
C SER A 129 11.88 -8.70 -2.81
N PHE A 130 11.16 -8.68 -1.72
CA PHE A 130 10.03 -7.77 -1.51
C PHE A 130 9.92 -7.36 -0.04
N GLY A 131 9.23 -6.25 0.22
CA GLY A 131 8.79 -5.88 1.55
C GLY A 131 7.26 -5.84 1.65
N TRP A 132 6.73 -5.48 2.81
CA TRP A 132 5.27 -5.45 3.04
C TRP A 132 4.54 -6.66 2.46
N GLN A 133 5.05 -7.86 2.74
CA GLN A 133 4.73 -9.11 2.07
C GLN A 133 3.22 -9.41 1.95
N SER A 134 2.42 -9.13 2.99
CA SER A 134 0.95 -9.25 2.92
C SER A 134 0.38 -8.32 1.84
N TRP A 135 0.79 -7.04 1.88
CA TRP A 135 0.29 -6.01 0.98
C TRP A 135 0.70 -6.23 -0.48
N VAL A 136 1.96 -6.64 -0.72
CA VAL A 136 2.49 -6.87 -2.06
C VAL A 136 1.99 -8.20 -2.62
N MET A 137 2.14 -9.32 -1.86
CA MET A 137 1.99 -10.68 -2.37
C MET A 137 0.60 -11.30 -2.19
N ILE A 138 -0.28 -10.69 -1.37
CA ILE A 138 -1.66 -11.16 -1.23
C ILE A 138 -2.63 -10.07 -1.66
N GLU A 139 -2.58 -8.90 -1.05
CA GLU A 139 -3.55 -7.84 -1.25
C GLU A 139 -3.49 -7.24 -2.65
N ASN A 140 -2.31 -6.76 -3.08
CA ASN A 140 -2.10 -6.23 -4.42
C ASN A 140 -2.04 -7.32 -5.49
N PHE A 141 -1.50 -8.50 -5.18
CA PHE A 141 -1.57 -9.64 -6.10
C PHE A 141 -3.03 -9.98 -6.41
N SER A 142 -3.89 -10.05 -5.40
CA SER A 142 -5.32 -10.33 -5.59
C SER A 142 -6.01 -9.24 -6.42
N ALA A 143 -5.78 -7.96 -6.09
CA ALA A 143 -6.36 -6.85 -6.84
C ALA A 143 -5.89 -6.80 -8.30
N TRP A 144 -4.59 -7.03 -8.54
CA TRP A 144 -3.94 -7.02 -9.85
C TRP A 144 -4.49 -8.08 -10.80
N HIS A 145 -4.90 -9.23 -10.24
CA HIS A 145 -5.45 -10.37 -11.00
C HIS A 145 -6.98 -10.51 -10.87
N ASP A 146 -7.66 -9.51 -10.30
CA ASP A 146 -9.10 -9.52 -10.02
C ASP A 146 -9.57 -10.73 -9.20
N ILE A 147 -8.77 -11.16 -8.22
CA ILE A 147 -9.06 -12.28 -7.33
C ILE A 147 -9.71 -11.77 -6.05
N GLN A 148 -10.80 -12.39 -5.62
CA GLN A 148 -11.47 -12.04 -4.38
C GLN A 148 -10.59 -12.35 -3.16
N MET A 149 -10.32 -11.36 -2.33
CA MET A 149 -9.58 -11.53 -1.07
C MET A 149 -10.52 -11.84 0.11
N GLY A 150 -11.72 -11.33 0.08
CA GLY A 150 -12.75 -11.59 1.10
C GLY A 150 -14.15 -11.22 0.64
N THR A 151 -15.13 -11.66 1.39
CA THR A 151 -16.55 -11.42 1.10
C THR A 151 -16.96 -9.95 1.29
N LYS A 152 -18.21 -9.62 0.96
CA LYS A 152 -18.76 -8.28 1.09
C LYS A 152 -17.96 -7.22 0.32
N GLU A 153 -17.53 -7.55 -0.91
CA GLU A 153 -16.71 -6.69 -1.73
C GLU A 153 -15.47 -6.20 -0.96
N ASN A 154 -14.73 -7.14 -0.39
CA ASN A 154 -13.58 -6.87 0.47
C ASN A 154 -13.90 -5.97 1.69
N GLY A 155 -15.10 -6.12 2.28
CA GLY A 155 -15.54 -5.38 3.46
C GLY A 155 -16.21 -4.03 3.20
N PHE A 156 -16.39 -3.62 1.94
CA PHE A 156 -17.02 -2.35 1.60
C PHE A 156 -18.54 -2.34 1.88
N THR A 157 -19.20 -3.51 1.82
CA THR A 157 -20.64 -3.64 1.98
C THR A 157 -21.09 -4.22 3.33
N GLY A 158 -20.18 -4.40 4.28
CA GLY A 158 -20.51 -4.84 5.64
C GLY A 158 -19.33 -5.40 6.41
N PHE A 159 -19.50 -5.52 7.74
CA PHE A 159 -18.47 -6.03 8.65
C PHE A 159 -18.54 -7.54 8.91
N ASP A 160 -19.62 -8.19 8.45
CA ASP A 160 -19.78 -9.66 8.50
C ASP A 160 -18.99 -10.35 7.38
N THR A 161 -17.74 -10.01 7.27
CA THR A 161 -16.81 -10.46 6.22
C THR A 161 -16.10 -11.75 6.59
N GLU A 162 -15.66 -12.49 5.56
CA GLU A 162 -14.79 -13.65 5.66
C GLU A 162 -13.70 -13.58 4.61
N PHE A 163 -12.49 -14.00 4.96
CA PHE A 163 -11.39 -14.09 4.00
C PHE A 163 -11.50 -15.30 3.09
N THR A 164 -11.08 -15.14 1.84
CA THR A 164 -11.07 -16.16 0.79
C THR A 164 -9.74 -16.27 0.06
N PHE A 165 -8.71 -15.57 0.55
CA PHE A 165 -7.39 -15.49 -0.10
C PHE A 165 -6.55 -16.79 0.01
N ASN A 166 -7.03 -17.80 0.73
CA ASN A 166 -6.40 -19.12 0.80
C ASN A 166 -6.78 -20.04 -0.40
N ASN A 167 -7.12 -19.42 -1.53
CA ASN A 167 -7.41 -20.12 -2.79
C ASN A 167 -6.12 -20.60 -3.47
N ASP A 168 -6.26 -21.51 -4.43
CA ASP A 168 -5.14 -22.15 -5.13
C ASP A 168 -4.32 -21.15 -5.96
N GLN A 169 -4.93 -20.08 -6.48
CA GLN A 169 -4.26 -19.06 -7.29
C GLN A 169 -3.18 -18.33 -6.47
N VAL A 170 -3.53 -17.85 -5.28
CA VAL A 170 -2.58 -17.21 -4.35
C VAL A 170 -1.59 -18.24 -3.78
N ALA A 171 -2.08 -19.43 -3.40
CA ALA A 171 -1.24 -20.48 -2.82
C ALA A 171 -0.15 -20.95 -3.78
N ASN A 172 -0.48 -21.20 -5.05
CA ASN A 172 0.47 -21.67 -6.05
C ASN A 172 1.56 -20.62 -6.31
N ARG A 173 1.21 -19.31 -6.40
CA ARG A 173 2.19 -18.24 -6.59
C ARG A 173 3.13 -18.15 -5.40
N LEU A 174 2.63 -18.15 -4.17
CA LEU A 174 3.46 -18.09 -2.98
C LEU A 174 4.35 -19.34 -2.83
N GLN A 175 3.86 -20.52 -3.21
CA GLN A 175 4.67 -21.73 -3.17
C GLN A 175 5.82 -21.67 -4.20
N ALA A 176 5.55 -21.22 -5.43
CA ALA A 176 6.58 -21.03 -6.44
C ALA A 176 7.67 -20.06 -5.99
N ILE A 177 7.29 -18.95 -5.33
CA ILE A 177 8.25 -18.01 -4.74
C ILE A 177 9.08 -18.70 -3.64
N ALA A 178 8.45 -19.41 -2.72
CA ALA A 178 9.16 -20.12 -1.65
C ALA A 178 10.13 -21.17 -2.19
N ASP A 179 9.72 -21.93 -3.20
CA ASP A 179 10.56 -22.95 -3.83
C ASP A 179 11.77 -22.36 -4.56
N SER A 180 11.67 -21.13 -5.05
CA SER A 180 12.73 -20.43 -5.77
C SER A 180 13.90 -19.97 -4.87
N GLN A 181 13.72 -19.98 -3.54
CA GLN A 181 14.79 -19.60 -2.59
C GLN A 181 16.03 -20.51 -2.67
N LYS A 182 15.84 -21.80 -2.92
CA LYS A 182 16.94 -22.77 -3.07
C LYS A 182 17.90 -22.40 -4.22
N ASP A 183 17.36 -21.73 -5.24
CA ASP A 183 18.11 -21.30 -6.43
C ASP A 183 18.52 -19.81 -6.31
N LYS A 184 18.35 -19.20 -5.13
CA LYS A 184 18.63 -17.80 -4.83
C LYS A 184 17.84 -16.78 -5.68
N LEU A 185 16.75 -17.22 -6.31
CA LEU A 185 15.95 -16.30 -7.13
C LEU A 185 15.20 -15.31 -6.26
N PHE A 186 14.62 -15.79 -5.15
CA PHE A 186 14.00 -14.98 -4.12
C PHE A 186 14.75 -15.07 -2.79
N LYS A 187 14.82 -13.95 -2.06
CA LYS A 187 15.33 -13.90 -0.70
C LYS A 187 14.44 -13.02 0.17
N TYR A 188 13.94 -13.58 1.28
CA TYR A 188 13.16 -12.82 2.24
C TYR A 188 14.08 -11.93 3.09
N GLY A 189 13.80 -10.64 3.16
CA GLY A 189 14.63 -9.65 3.84
C GLY A 189 13.97 -8.97 5.06
N GLY A 190 12.86 -9.52 5.57
CA GLY A 190 12.14 -8.95 6.71
C GLY A 190 10.85 -8.24 6.35
N ARG A 191 10.16 -7.73 7.36
CA ARG A 191 8.87 -7.06 7.20
C ARG A 191 9.03 -5.61 6.70
N ARG A 192 7.99 -5.04 6.15
CA ARG A 192 7.90 -3.62 5.75
C ARG A 192 9.01 -3.22 4.76
N GLY A 193 9.89 -2.32 5.18
CA GLY A 193 11.01 -1.85 4.39
C GLY A 193 12.35 -2.47 4.75
N ASP A 194 12.37 -3.51 5.59
CA ASP A 194 13.61 -4.10 6.13
C ASP A 194 14.52 -4.66 5.02
N SER A 195 13.92 -5.06 3.89
CA SER A 195 14.63 -5.55 2.71
C SER A 195 15.18 -4.43 1.78
N LEU A 196 14.97 -3.14 2.07
CA LEU A 196 15.50 -2.04 1.25
C LEU A 196 17.03 -2.13 1.05
N PRO A 197 17.84 -2.39 2.08
CA PRO A 197 19.30 -2.50 1.91
C PRO A 197 19.73 -3.61 0.95
N MET A 198 18.95 -4.70 0.82
CA MET A 198 19.24 -5.77 -0.12
C MET A 198 19.18 -5.28 -1.59
N PHE A 199 18.31 -4.32 -1.88
CA PHE A 199 18.23 -3.69 -3.18
C PHE A 199 19.25 -2.58 -3.33
N THR A 200 19.30 -1.62 -2.40
CA THR A 200 20.17 -0.43 -2.53
C THR A 200 21.65 -0.73 -2.45
N ASN A 201 22.05 -1.84 -1.80
CA ASN A 201 23.44 -2.31 -1.77
C ASN A 201 23.77 -3.26 -2.95
N GLY A 202 22.83 -3.52 -3.87
CA GLY A 202 23.05 -4.38 -5.02
C GLY A 202 23.14 -5.87 -4.69
N GLU A 203 22.60 -6.32 -3.53
CA GLU A 203 22.52 -7.74 -3.19
C GLU A 203 21.47 -8.45 -4.05
N CYS A 204 20.28 -7.83 -4.21
CA CYS A 204 19.23 -8.31 -5.10
C CYS A 204 19.01 -7.34 -6.27
N GLY A 205 18.86 -7.86 -7.48
CA GLY A 205 18.69 -7.05 -8.68
C GLY A 205 17.31 -6.46 -8.88
N MET A 206 16.30 -7.00 -8.19
CA MET A 206 14.93 -6.51 -8.26
C MET A 206 14.29 -6.47 -6.86
N TRP A 207 13.30 -5.57 -6.68
CA TRP A 207 12.63 -5.40 -5.39
C TRP A 207 11.18 -4.93 -5.58
N MET A 208 10.21 -5.65 -5.02
CA MET A 208 8.82 -5.23 -5.04
C MET A 208 8.45 -4.56 -3.73
N ASN A 209 8.13 -3.29 -3.79
CA ASN A 209 7.73 -2.51 -2.63
C ASN A 209 7.08 -1.19 -3.05
N SER A 210 6.64 -0.40 -2.07
CA SER A 210 6.00 0.89 -2.27
C SER A 210 6.77 1.81 -3.21
N SER A 211 6.06 2.52 -4.08
CA SER A 211 6.59 3.63 -4.88
C SER A 211 7.25 4.72 -4.01
N ALA A 212 6.78 4.87 -2.76
CA ALA A 212 7.29 5.84 -1.79
C ALA A 212 8.73 5.58 -1.30
N TYR A 213 9.38 4.53 -1.76
CA TYR A 213 10.82 4.34 -1.53
C TYR A 213 11.71 5.09 -2.51
N TYR A 214 11.14 5.77 -3.52
CA TYR A 214 11.90 6.53 -4.52
C TYR A 214 12.96 7.43 -3.89
N GLY A 215 12.57 8.34 -2.99
CA GLY A 215 13.51 9.26 -2.35
C GLY A 215 14.58 8.57 -1.48
N SER A 216 14.30 7.36 -0.98
CA SER A 216 15.31 6.57 -0.26
C SER A 216 16.28 5.87 -1.20
N ILE A 217 15.77 5.34 -2.31
CA ILE A 217 16.59 4.65 -3.33
C ILE A 217 17.52 5.65 -4.00
N VAL A 218 17.04 6.84 -4.41
CA VAL A 218 17.87 7.93 -4.96
C VAL A 218 19.05 8.29 -4.06
N LYS A 219 18.85 8.25 -2.73
CA LYS A 219 19.88 8.61 -1.76
C LYS A 219 20.88 7.50 -1.46
N GLN A 220 20.51 6.24 -1.71
CA GLN A 220 21.27 5.08 -1.23
C GLN A 220 21.84 4.20 -2.33
N ALA A 221 21.17 4.11 -3.49
CA ALA A 221 21.66 3.29 -4.60
C ALA A 221 22.77 4.01 -5.37
N GLU A 222 23.87 3.30 -5.62
CA GLU A 222 25.01 3.78 -6.42
C GLU A 222 25.01 3.21 -7.85
N PHE A 223 23.83 2.80 -8.35
CA PHE A 223 23.63 2.23 -9.69
C PHE A 223 22.39 2.84 -10.35
N GLU A 224 22.33 2.75 -11.67
CA GLU A 224 21.13 3.15 -12.42
C GLU A 224 19.97 2.20 -12.09
N PHE A 225 18.84 2.77 -11.70
CA PHE A 225 17.65 2.01 -11.35
C PHE A 225 16.41 2.54 -12.06
N GLY A 226 15.37 1.73 -12.07
CA GLY A 226 14.06 2.11 -12.56
C GLY A 226 12.95 1.42 -11.79
N GLN A 227 11.72 1.78 -12.14
CA GLN A 227 10.53 1.11 -11.63
C GLN A 227 9.58 0.79 -12.78
N THR A 228 8.86 -0.31 -12.63
CA THR A 228 7.82 -0.77 -13.55
C THR A 228 6.63 -1.30 -12.77
N MET A 229 5.53 -1.57 -13.46
CA MET A 229 4.32 -2.14 -12.85
C MET A 229 4.61 -3.50 -12.22
N LEU A 230 3.74 -3.94 -11.31
CA LEU A 230 3.77 -5.28 -10.77
C LEU A 230 3.69 -6.34 -11.87
N PRO A 231 4.39 -7.47 -11.74
CA PRO A 231 4.36 -8.51 -12.75
C PRO A 231 3.01 -9.21 -12.80
N LEU A 232 2.55 -9.50 -14.02
CA LEU A 232 1.34 -10.26 -14.27
C LEU A 232 1.63 -11.77 -14.22
N ASP A 233 0.77 -12.52 -13.54
CA ASP A 233 0.72 -13.97 -13.69
C ASP A 233 -0.19 -14.31 -14.89
N THR A 234 0.43 -14.62 -16.02
CA THR A 234 -0.30 -14.87 -17.27
C THR A 234 -1.12 -16.15 -17.27
N SER A 235 -0.90 -17.03 -16.28
CA SER A 235 -1.75 -18.20 -16.08
C SER A 235 -3.11 -17.86 -15.44
N LEU A 236 -3.22 -16.70 -14.79
CA LEU A 236 -4.41 -16.25 -14.06
C LEU A 236 -5.22 -15.22 -14.83
N ALA A 237 -4.55 -14.33 -15.58
CA ALA A 237 -5.19 -13.27 -16.31
C ALA A 237 -4.42 -12.94 -17.61
N SER A 238 -5.12 -12.46 -18.64
CA SER A 238 -4.51 -12.02 -19.90
C SER A 238 -4.02 -10.56 -19.84
N ALA A 239 -4.52 -9.78 -18.89
CA ALA A 239 -4.15 -8.39 -18.64
C ALA A 239 -4.37 -8.07 -17.16
N PRO A 240 -3.61 -7.13 -16.58
CA PRO A 240 -3.80 -6.72 -15.21
C PRO A 240 -5.08 -5.88 -15.04
N GLN A 241 -5.66 -5.88 -13.83
CA GLN A 241 -6.78 -5.03 -13.47
C GLN A 241 -6.29 -3.65 -13.04
N ASN A 242 -6.00 -3.45 -11.79
CA ASN A 242 -5.36 -2.29 -11.19
C ASN A 242 -4.79 -2.68 -9.81
N SER A 243 -3.81 -1.94 -9.34
CA SER A 243 -3.34 -2.09 -7.97
C SER A 243 -4.20 -1.30 -6.98
N ILE A 244 -4.05 -1.59 -5.69
CA ILE A 244 -4.69 -0.85 -4.62
C ILE A 244 -3.68 0.03 -3.87
N ILE A 245 -4.19 1.08 -3.24
CA ILE A 245 -3.35 2.00 -2.48
C ILE A 245 -2.76 1.36 -1.22
N GLY A 246 -1.67 1.92 -0.78
CA GLY A 246 -1.13 1.87 0.56
C GLY A 246 -0.80 3.27 1.04
N GLY A 247 -0.10 3.36 2.18
CA GLY A 247 0.22 4.63 2.77
C GLY A 247 -0.83 5.06 3.79
N ALA A 248 -1.07 6.37 3.94
CA ALA A 248 -1.91 6.86 5.02
C ALA A 248 -2.72 8.10 4.61
N THR A 249 -3.74 8.37 5.41
CA THR A 249 -4.63 9.51 5.32
C THR A 249 -4.70 10.22 6.68
N LEU A 250 -5.14 11.45 6.71
CA LEU A 250 -5.20 12.28 7.90
C LEU A 250 -6.65 12.35 8.41
N TRP A 251 -6.88 11.85 9.60
CA TRP A 251 -8.18 11.82 10.27
C TRP A 251 -8.28 12.94 11.29
N ALA A 252 -9.25 13.83 11.14
CA ALA A 252 -9.60 14.79 12.16
C ALA A 252 -10.41 14.10 13.27
N LEU A 253 -10.08 14.38 14.52
CA LEU A 253 -10.78 13.84 15.69
C LEU A 253 -11.68 14.90 16.31
N GLN A 254 -12.87 14.49 16.74
CA GLN A 254 -13.85 15.37 17.40
C GLN A 254 -13.42 15.69 18.85
N GLY A 255 -13.98 16.78 19.41
CA GLY A 255 -13.82 17.15 20.81
C GLY A 255 -12.89 18.32 21.07
N HIS A 256 -12.58 19.08 20.04
CA HIS A 256 -11.76 20.30 20.11
C HIS A 256 -12.60 21.56 19.81
N GLU A 257 -12.03 22.74 20.02
CA GLU A 257 -12.73 24.02 19.82
C GLU A 257 -12.86 24.40 18.34
N ALA A 258 -13.91 25.13 17.98
CA ALA A 258 -14.20 25.50 16.59
C ALA A 258 -13.05 26.30 15.92
N ASP A 259 -12.36 27.17 16.65
CA ASP A 259 -11.24 27.94 16.12
C ASP A 259 -9.99 27.09 15.86
N GLU A 260 -9.82 25.98 16.59
CA GLU A 260 -8.76 25.01 16.35
C GLU A 260 -9.01 24.25 15.04
N TYR A 261 -10.25 23.88 14.77
CA TYR A 261 -10.63 23.26 13.49
C TYR A 261 -10.46 24.19 12.29
N LYS A 262 -10.72 25.49 12.44
CA LYS A 262 -10.39 26.48 11.39
C LYS A 262 -8.88 26.50 11.08
N GLY A 263 -8.04 26.45 12.11
CA GLY A 263 -6.60 26.34 11.94
C GLY A 263 -6.18 25.05 11.25
N LEU A 264 -6.80 23.94 11.65
CA LEU A 264 -6.56 22.62 11.06
C LEU A 264 -7.00 22.58 9.59
N SER A 265 -8.16 23.13 9.25
CA SER A 265 -8.67 23.15 7.87
C SER A 265 -7.74 23.94 6.95
N LYS A 266 -7.20 25.10 7.38
CA LYS A 266 -6.19 25.86 6.63
C LYS A 266 -4.91 25.06 6.41
N PHE A 267 -4.48 24.29 7.41
CA PHE A 267 -3.32 23.39 7.27
C PHE A 267 -3.58 22.29 6.24
N LEU A 268 -4.79 21.71 6.23
CA LEU A 268 -5.16 20.69 5.24
C LEU A 268 -5.27 21.29 3.83
N THR A 269 -5.82 22.50 3.68
CA THR A 269 -5.82 23.23 2.40
C THR A 269 -4.39 23.44 1.87
N PHE A 270 -3.46 23.85 2.74
CA PHE A 270 -2.04 23.97 2.37
C PHE A 270 -1.44 22.64 1.92
N LEU A 271 -1.64 21.56 2.69
CA LEU A 271 -1.11 20.24 2.34
C LEU A 271 -1.66 19.70 1.03
N SER A 272 -2.90 20.04 0.67
CA SER A 272 -3.58 19.58 -0.54
C SER A 272 -3.33 20.47 -1.76
N SER A 273 -2.59 21.58 -1.61
CA SER A 273 -2.24 22.45 -2.74
C SER A 273 -1.39 21.69 -3.77
N SER A 274 -1.59 22.02 -5.04
CA SER A 274 -0.89 21.33 -6.15
C SER A 274 0.63 21.47 -6.03
N ASP A 275 1.14 22.61 -5.58
CA ASP A 275 2.57 22.85 -5.39
C ASP A 275 3.16 21.93 -4.32
N VAL A 276 2.48 21.83 -3.15
CA VAL A 276 2.93 20.99 -2.04
C VAL A 276 2.85 19.50 -2.43
N GLN A 277 1.78 19.09 -3.10
CA GLN A 277 1.59 17.71 -3.51
C GLN A 277 2.53 17.28 -4.65
N ALA A 278 2.82 18.18 -5.61
CA ALA A 278 3.82 17.91 -6.65
C ALA A 278 5.22 17.77 -6.03
N TRP A 279 5.62 18.71 -5.17
CA TRP A 279 6.89 18.63 -4.44
C TRP A 279 6.98 17.34 -3.61
N TRP A 280 5.93 17.00 -2.86
CA TRP A 280 5.88 15.78 -2.05
C TRP A 280 6.04 14.51 -2.88
N HIS A 281 5.34 14.45 -4.02
CA HIS A 281 5.48 13.37 -4.99
C HIS A 281 6.92 13.22 -5.50
N GLN A 282 7.50 14.32 -5.95
CA GLN A 282 8.84 14.35 -6.56
C GLN A 282 9.95 13.95 -5.57
N GLU A 283 9.82 14.36 -4.30
CA GLU A 283 10.82 14.06 -3.26
C GLU A 283 10.70 12.65 -2.68
N THR A 284 9.51 12.08 -2.70
CA THR A 284 9.22 10.85 -1.94
C THR A 284 8.85 9.65 -2.79
N GLY A 285 8.21 9.87 -3.96
CA GLY A 285 7.59 8.82 -4.78
C GLY A 285 6.20 8.39 -4.32
N TYR A 286 5.58 9.06 -3.31
CA TYR A 286 4.14 8.95 -3.09
C TYR A 286 3.40 9.46 -4.32
N VAL A 287 2.25 8.90 -4.64
CA VAL A 287 1.46 9.39 -5.79
C VAL A 287 0.98 10.84 -5.53
N PRO A 288 0.92 11.69 -6.56
CA PRO A 288 0.24 12.97 -6.45
C PRO A 288 -1.23 12.68 -6.18
N ILE A 289 -1.78 13.16 -5.05
CA ILE A 289 -3.15 12.80 -4.65
C ILE A 289 -4.23 13.51 -5.47
N THR A 290 -3.86 14.52 -6.25
CA THR A 290 -4.75 15.23 -7.18
C THR A 290 -4.21 15.19 -8.60
N SER A 291 -5.09 15.22 -9.60
CA SER A 291 -4.68 15.30 -11.01
C SER A 291 -3.84 16.54 -11.28
N ALA A 292 -4.21 17.69 -10.71
CA ALA A 292 -3.48 18.95 -10.87
C ALA A 292 -2.02 18.88 -10.38
N ALA A 293 -1.74 18.13 -9.31
CA ALA A 293 -0.37 17.93 -8.83
C ALA A 293 0.45 17.02 -9.78
N GLY A 294 -0.21 16.03 -10.38
CA GLY A 294 0.41 15.19 -11.42
C GLY A 294 0.76 16.00 -12.67
N ASP A 295 -0.20 16.79 -13.18
CA ASP A 295 -0.02 17.68 -14.34
C ASP A 295 1.08 18.72 -14.08
N LEU A 296 1.17 19.23 -12.86
CA LEU A 296 2.24 20.15 -12.46
C LEU A 296 3.61 19.47 -12.53
N SER A 297 3.75 18.26 -11.99
CA SER A 297 5.00 17.49 -12.06
C SER A 297 5.40 17.20 -13.52
N GLU A 298 4.44 16.87 -14.39
CA GLU A 298 4.68 16.68 -15.81
C GLU A 298 5.15 17.97 -16.49
N SER A 299 4.46 19.10 -16.23
CA SER A 299 4.82 20.41 -16.79
C SER A 299 6.20 20.92 -16.36
N GLN A 300 6.63 20.51 -15.17
CA GLN A 300 7.97 20.79 -14.65
C GLN A 300 9.06 19.87 -15.27
N GLY A 301 8.67 18.90 -16.10
CA GLY A 301 9.59 17.95 -16.75
C GLY A 301 10.04 16.79 -15.87
N PHE A 302 9.47 16.63 -14.66
CA PHE A 302 9.93 15.63 -13.69
C PHE A 302 9.92 14.20 -14.24
N TYR A 303 8.84 13.78 -14.91
CA TYR A 303 8.73 12.43 -15.48
C TYR A 303 9.67 12.17 -16.66
N LYS A 304 10.06 13.23 -17.37
CA LYS A 304 11.06 13.14 -18.44
C LYS A 304 12.47 12.94 -17.90
N GLU A 305 12.78 13.62 -16.80
CA GLU A 305 14.08 13.54 -16.13
C GLU A 305 14.20 12.28 -15.26
N ASN A 306 13.06 11.78 -14.75
CA ASN A 306 12.96 10.60 -13.89
C ASN A 306 11.98 9.58 -14.48
N PRO A 307 12.33 8.88 -15.56
CA PRO A 307 11.43 7.94 -16.24
C PRO A 307 10.90 6.85 -15.33
N GLY A 308 9.60 6.57 -15.44
CA GLY A 308 8.92 5.53 -14.66
C GLY A 308 8.36 6.01 -13.32
N THR A 309 8.67 7.22 -12.84
CA THR A 309 8.13 7.72 -11.55
C THR A 309 6.62 7.97 -11.58
N ASP A 310 6.00 7.97 -12.74
CA ASP A 310 4.54 7.98 -12.95
C ASP A 310 3.89 6.59 -12.93
N THR A 311 4.69 5.51 -12.83
CA THR A 311 4.21 4.11 -12.87
C THR A 311 3.15 3.84 -11.81
N ALA A 312 3.33 4.32 -10.59
CA ALA A 312 2.39 4.12 -9.49
C ALA A 312 1.00 4.71 -9.81
N THR A 313 0.95 5.94 -10.34
CA THR A 313 -0.29 6.60 -10.74
C THR A 313 -0.97 5.87 -11.90
N LYS A 314 -0.20 5.48 -12.91
CA LYS A 314 -0.69 4.69 -14.07
C LYS A 314 -1.28 3.36 -13.63
N GLN A 315 -0.60 2.64 -12.72
CA GLN A 315 -1.01 1.34 -12.23
C GLN A 315 -2.31 1.40 -11.40
N LEU A 316 -2.46 2.41 -10.56
CA LEU A 316 -3.68 2.66 -9.78
C LEU A 316 -4.88 3.01 -10.66
N SER A 317 -4.65 3.68 -11.79
CA SER A 317 -5.68 4.19 -12.69
C SER A 317 -5.83 3.37 -13.98
N LEU A 318 -5.25 2.15 -14.03
CA LEU A 318 -5.16 1.36 -15.26
C LEU A 318 -6.54 0.96 -15.79
N ASN A 319 -7.44 0.57 -14.89
CA ASN A 319 -8.82 0.22 -15.21
C ASN A 319 -9.79 0.76 -14.16
N THR A 320 -11.09 0.76 -14.48
CA THR A 320 -12.13 1.00 -13.47
C THR A 320 -12.08 -0.13 -12.43
N PRO A 321 -11.94 0.19 -11.14
CA PRO A 321 -11.85 -0.83 -10.10
C PRO A 321 -13.10 -1.71 -10.03
N THR A 322 -12.88 -3.01 -9.84
CA THR A 322 -13.93 -4.00 -9.54
C THR A 322 -14.19 -4.11 -8.04
N ALA A 323 -15.11 -4.99 -7.64
CA ALA A 323 -15.31 -5.36 -6.24
C ALA A 323 -14.05 -5.97 -5.58
N ASN A 324 -13.13 -6.55 -6.39
CA ASN A 324 -11.91 -7.16 -5.88
C ASN A 324 -10.71 -6.19 -5.87
N SER A 325 -10.76 -5.10 -6.64
CA SER A 325 -9.61 -4.21 -6.86
C SER A 325 -9.83 -2.75 -6.42
N ARG A 326 -10.96 -2.42 -5.80
CA ARG A 326 -11.20 -1.05 -5.30
C ARG A 326 -10.60 -0.75 -3.93
N GLY A 327 -10.06 -1.77 -3.25
CA GLY A 327 -9.45 -1.65 -1.92
C GLY A 327 -9.94 -2.69 -0.93
N LEU A 328 -9.60 -2.48 0.35
CA LEU A 328 -9.88 -3.42 1.45
C LEU A 328 -10.42 -2.64 2.66
N ARG A 329 -11.54 -3.09 3.24
CA ARG A 329 -12.16 -2.50 4.44
C ARG A 329 -12.46 -3.53 5.51
N PHE A 330 -11.48 -4.36 5.83
CA PHE A 330 -11.62 -5.37 6.86
C PHE A 330 -11.37 -4.78 8.26
N GLY A 331 -12.22 -5.14 9.21
CA GLY A 331 -12.02 -4.78 10.61
C GLY A 331 -10.82 -5.48 11.24
N ASN A 332 -10.18 -4.85 12.22
CA ASN A 332 -8.96 -5.36 12.86
C ASN A 332 -7.82 -5.74 11.88
N PHE A 333 -7.81 -5.15 10.69
CA PHE A 333 -6.89 -5.58 9.63
C PHE A 333 -5.42 -5.30 9.96
N VAL A 334 -5.13 -4.34 10.84
CA VAL A 334 -3.78 -4.14 11.38
C VAL A 334 -3.24 -5.40 12.03
N GLN A 335 -4.01 -6.01 12.96
CA GLN A 335 -3.62 -7.25 13.63
C GLN A 335 -3.65 -8.45 12.67
N ILE A 336 -4.56 -8.44 11.69
CA ILE A 336 -4.67 -9.50 10.69
C ILE A 336 -3.44 -9.50 9.78
N ARG A 337 -2.92 -8.34 9.37
CA ARG A 337 -1.65 -8.27 8.63
C ARG A 337 -0.48 -8.86 9.43
N ASP A 338 -0.43 -8.67 10.74
CA ASP A 338 0.60 -9.31 11.57
C ASP A 338 0.45 -10.84 11.55
N VAL A 339 -0.77 -11.35 11.65
CA VAL A 339 -1.06 -12.79 11.50
C VAL A 339 -0.62 -13.32 10.13
N ILE A 340 -0.95 -12.61 9.06
CA ILE A 340 -0.54 -12.99 7.69
C ILE A 340 1.00 -12.99 7.59
N ASN A 341 1.67 -11.99 8.13
CA ASN A 341 3.13 -11.91 8.12
C ASN A 341 3.77 -13.09 8.85
N GLU A 342 3.26 -13.48 10.03
CA GLU A 342 3.76 -14.64 10.79
C GLU A 342 3.63 -15.94 9.97
N GLU A 343 2.50 -16.14 9.30
CA GLU A 343 2.26 -17.34 8.51
C GLU A 343 3.13 -17.39 7.23
N LEU A 344 3.31 -16.23 6.57
CA LEU A 344 4.22 -16.13 5.42
C LEU A 344 5.68 -16.33 5.83
N GLU A 345 6.11 -15.82 6.99
CA GLU A 345 7.46 -16.07 7.52
C GLU A 345 7.69 -17.56 7.80
N ALA A 346 6.67 -18.28 8.27
CA ALA A 346 6.76 -19.74 8.42
C ALA A 346 6.88 -20.46 7.07
N LEU A 347 6.25 -19.93 6.01
CA LEU A 347 6.44 -20.41 4.63
C LEU A 347 7.86 -20.17 4.14
N TRP A 348 8.37 -18.93 4.27
CA TRP A 348 9.73 -18.59 3.81
C TRP A 348 10.82 -19.36 4.57
N ALA A 349 10.58 -19.69 5.83
CA ALA A 349 11.46 -20.54 6.62
C ALA A 349 11.36 -22.05 6.27
N GLY A 350 10.47 -22.44 5.32
CA GLY A 350 10.25 -23.83 4.95
C GLY A 350 9.49 -24.67 5.98
N ASN A 351 8.88 -24.03 6.99
CA ASN A 351 8.16 -24.72 8.07
C ASN A 351 6.73 -25.10 7.68
N LYS A 352 6.17 -24.45 6.64
CA LYS A 352 4.82 -24.68 6.13
C LYS A 352 4.80 -24.64 4.61
N SER A 353 3.84 -25.33 3.97
CA SER A 353 3.49 -25.05 2.59
C SER A 353 2.68 -23.76 2.50
N ALA A 354 2.63 -23.13 1.32
CA ALA A 354 1.84 -21.93 1.09
C ALA A 354 0.36 -22.13 1.43
N LYS A 355 -0.22 -23.26 1.03
CA LYS A 355 -1.62 -23.59 1.36
C LYS A 355 -1.84 -23.66 2.87
N ALA A 356 -0.97 -24.34 3.61
CA ALA A 356 -1.09 -24.45 5.06
C ALA A 356 -0.91 -23.10 5.79
N ALA A 357 0.00 -22.24 5.29
CA ALA A 357 0.19 -20.89 5.82
C ALA A 357 -1.05 -20.02 5.57
N LEU A 358 -1.59 -20.04 4.35
CA LEU A 358 -2.80 -19.28 4.01
C LEU A 358 -4.04 -19.77 4.76
N ASP A 359 -4.24 -21.07 4.91
CA ASP A 359 -5.37 -21.64 5.68
C ASP A 359 -5.30 -21.20 7.14
N ALA A 360 -4.12 -21.22 7.75
CA ALA A 360 -3.91 -20.73 9.11
C ALA A 360 -4.15 -19.23 9.23
N ALA A 361 -3.68 -18.42 8.25
CA ALA A 361 -3.91 -16.99 8.22
C ALA A 361 -5.40 -16.64 8.11
N VAL A 362 -6.14 -17.34 7.23
CA VAL A 362 -7.59 -17.16 7.06
C VAL A 362 -8.35 -17.56 8.34
N ASP A 363 -8.05 -18.70 8.94
CA ASP A 363 -8.71 -19.13 10.19
C ASP A 363 -8.47 -18.12 11.33
N ARG A 364 -7.23 -17.72 11.55
CA ARG A 364 -6.87 -16.73 12.57
C ARG A 364 -7.46 -15.34 12.26
N GLY A 365 -7.40 -14.93 11.00
CA GLY A 365 -7.94 -13.66 10.52
C GLY A 365 -9.46 -13.57 10.69
N ASN A 366 -10.19 -14.62 10.34
CA ASN A 366 -11.65 -14.69 10.50
C ASN A 366 -12.08 -14.58 11.96
N LYS A 367 -11.32 -15.14 12.91
CA LYS A 367 -11.58 -14.94 14.35
C LYS A 367 -11.49 -13.47 14.76
N LEU A 368 -10.52 -12.73 14.21
CA LEU A 368 -10.38 -11.29 14.45
C LEU A 368 -11.51 -10.48 13.77
N LEU A 369 -11.94 -10.86 12.56
CA LEU A 369 -13.11 -10.27 11.90
C LEU A 369 -14.38 -10.45 12.74
N ARG A 370 -14.64 -11.65 13.25
CA ARG A 370 -15.79 -11.89 14.16
C ARG A 370 -15.71 -11.07 15.45
N LYS A 371 -14.50 -10.84 15.98
CA LYS A 371 -14.32 -9.96 17.15
C LYS A 371 -14.68 -8.53 16.82
N PHE A 372 -14.20 -8.02 15.68
CA PHE A 372 -14.50 -6.65 15.22
C PHE A 372 -16.00 -6.46 14.96
N GLU A 373 -16.65 -7.36 14.23
CA GLU A 373 -18.07 -7.31 13.94
C GLU A 373 -18.94 -7.15 15.20
N ARG A 374 -18.60 -7.91 16.27
CA ARG A 374 -19.32 -7.80 17.55
C ARG A 374 -19.10 -6.46 18.26
N SER A 375 -17.97 -5.81 18.06
CA SER A 375 -17.67 -4.51 18.69
C SER A 375 -18.16 -3.32 17.88
N ALA A 376 -18.42 -3.49 16.60
CA ALA A 376 -18.89 -2.44 15.68
C ALA A 376 -20.43 -2.31 15.63
N LYS A 377 -21.15 -3.30 16.16
CA LYS A 377 -22.62 -3.28 16.35
C LYS A 377 -22.98 -2.44 17.59
#